data_5dc9de15ae2a678e403323d5973f98e7
#
_entry.id   5dc9de15ae2a678e403323d5973f98e7
#
_cell.length_a   1.000
_cell.length_b   1.000
_cell.length_c   1.000
_cell.angle_alpha   90.00
_cell.angle_beta   90.00
_cell.angle_gamma   90.00
#
_symmetry.space_group_name_H-M   'P 1'
#
loop_
_entity.id
_entity.type
_entity.pdbx_description
1 polymer ?
#
loop_
_entity_poly.entity_id
_entity_poly.type
_entity_poly.pdbx_seq_one_letter_code
_entity_poly.pdbx_strand_id
1 'polypeptide(L)'
;VTSLIELRVLEGPNLYFPRAAVKLTLDITDLADVSEDAATRFAARIGLRNARPGPAGSGFRQRFAARAVARLVRAVAAEAGTGRLAVRVRPTSDPLRVVVAYPWRRRGRAQALGRAVADVLDAIPGEDVDAAVTAAAQTVTAADPGPSPTTITPRVPVVAVTGTNGKTTTSRMIAHIGRADGRIVGWSNTDGIYIDGELVEAGDYSGPSGAGRVLAHREVQLAVTETARGGILLKGIGLTRNDVSVVTNVSADHLGMQGIDTVDQLAEVKGVVPRITRPDGWSVLNADDPRVFAMRTTIKAQPWVFSRDPASPAIREVLSSGGRATTVIDGWVSVLRPDADPEPLVELVDVPMTLAGLSRFNVENTLAAASAALAVGIEKAVVVKGLQTFRPDPEHNPGRMNFFSLGEVSVVVDLAHNEAGLEALLEIMNGVRRPGARLLLGLGAVGDRQDELVDKLGEIGARDADVVAIAHKARYLRGRTTEELDQLLRTGAARVGVEDVPSYPTEVAGLEALVGQARPGDVVGLMCHEDRQGVYAWIAAHGGTPDDPETLRAKVRAASPHGSQGPHDSPDVR
;
A
#
# COMPACT_ATOMS: atom_id res chain seq x y z
N VAL A 1 2.58 -33.75 14.55
CA VAL A 1 2.51 -32.46 13.87
C VAL A 1 1.56 -31.60 14.69
N THR A 2 1.96 -30.41 15.12
CA THR A 2 1.06 -29.51 15.86
C THR A 2 0.10 -28.83 14.91
N SER A 3 -1.19 -28.80 15.24
CA SER A 3 -2.21 -28.10 14.46
C SER A 3 -1.96 -26.57 14.38
N LEU A 4 -1.14 -26.00 15.27
CA LEU A 4 -0.84 -24.56 15.27
C LEU A 4 0.34 -24.24 14.36
N ILE A 5 0.06 -23.69 13.18
CA ILE A 5 1.08 -23.19 12.23
C ILE A 5 1.55 -21.79 12.63
N GLU A 6 0.61 -20.90 12.96
CA GLU A 6 0.92 -19.53 13.33
C GLU A 6 -0.07 -18.97 14.36
N LEU A 7 0.45 -18.27 15.36
CA LEU A 7 -0.35 -17.43 16.27
C LEU A 7 0.18 -16.00 16.20
N ARG A 8 -0.67 -15.09 15.75
CA ARG A 8 -0.34 -13.67 15.61
C ARG A 8 -1.27 -12.79 16.42
N VAL A 9 -0.68 -11.87 17.18
CA VAL A 9 -1.42 -10.87 17.95
C VAL A 9 -1.46 -9.56 17.18
N LEU A 10 -2.66 -9.13 16.83
CA LEU A 10 -2.94 -7.88 16.14
C LEU A 10 -3.41 -6.85 17.16
N GLU A 11 -2.68 -5.75 17.30
CA GLU A 11 -2.89 -4.78 18.39
C GLU A 11 -4.09 -3.83 18.15
N GLY A 12 -4.50 -3.62 16.90
CA GLY A 12 -5.58 -2.70 16.56
C GLY A 12 -6.50 -3.20 15.45
N PRO A 13 -7.23 -2.30 14.80
CA PRO A 13 -8.06 -2.63 13.65
C PRO A 13 -7.29 -3.40 12.59
N ASN A 14 -7.92 -4.42 12.04
CA ASN A 14 -7.26 -5.37 11.15
C ASN A 14 -8.26 -5.97 10.15
N LEU A 15 -7.80 -6.89 9.31
CA LEU A 15 -8.63 -7.54 8.29
C LEU A 15 -9.88 -8.22 8.89
N TYR A 16 -9.80 -8.69 10.13
CA TYR A 16 -10.85 -9.48 10.77
C TYR A 16 -11.78 -8.64 11.64
N PHE A 17 -11.24 -7.67 12.39
CA PHE A 17 -12.00 -6.89 13.37
C PHE A 17 -11.59 -5.42 13.37
N PRO A 18 -12.53 -4.50 13.70
CA PRO A 18 -12.21 -3.08 13.89
C PRO A 18 -11.53 -2.81 15.25
N ARG A 19 -10.89 -3.80 15.84
CA ARG A 19 -10.20 -3.76 17.13
C ARG A 19 -9.15 -4.87 17.21
N ALA A 20 -8.35 -4.86 18.25
CA ALA A 20 -7.34 -5.89 18.50
C ALA A 20 -7.91 -7.32 18.38
N ALA A 21 -7.16 -8.21 17.71
CA ALA A 21 -7.53 -9.59 17.47
C ALA A 21 -6.32 -10.53 17.54
N VAL A 22 -6.55 -11.80 17.87
CA VAL A 22 -5.62 -12.88 17.59
C VAL A 22 -6.00 -13.50 16.26
N LYS A 23 -5.01 -13.77 15.43
CA LYS A 23 -5.11 -14.59 14.21
C LYS A 23 -4.40 -15.90 14.47
N LEU A 24 -5.07 -17.01 14.24
CA LEU A 24 -4.50 -18.35 14.20
C LEU A 24 -4.50 -18.83 12.76
N THR A 25 -3.42 -19.44 12.32
CA THR A 25 -3.39 -20.31 11.15
C THR A 25 -3.25 -21.73 11.67
N LEU A 26 -4.22 -22.56 11.38
CA LEU A 26 -4.31 -23.93 11.89
C LEU A 26 -4.26 -24.92 10.73
N ASP A 27 -3.48 -25.98 10.92
CA ASP A 27 -3.59 -27.20 10.15
C ASP A 27 -4.84 -27.97 10.60
N ILE A 28 -5.63 -28.43 9.65
CA ILE A 28 -6.88 -29.15 9.91
C ILE A 28 -6.86 -30.55 9.28
N THR A 29 -5.68 -31.08 8.97
CA THR A 29 -5.51 -32.39 8.32
C THR A 29 -6.23 -33.48 9.10
N ASP A 30 -6.00 -33.54 10.40
CA ASP A 30 -6.64 -34.56 11.26
C ASP A 30 -8.18 -34.47 11.23
N LEU A 31 -8.74 -33.26 11.21
CA LEU A 31 -10.19 -33.05 11.10
C LEU A 31 -10.71 -33.24 9.64
N ALA A 32 -9.87 -33.04 8.65
CA ALA A 32 -10.21 -33.23 7.24
C ALA A 32 -10.26 -34.73 6.85
N ASP A 33 -9.41 -35.55 7.47
CA ASP A 33 -9.21 -36.96 7.07
C ASP A 33 -10.00 -37.96 7.91
N VAL A 34 -10.46 -37.60 9.13
CA VAL A 34 -11.31 -38.50 9.94
C VAL A 34 -12.60 -38.87 9.21
N SER A 35 -13.16 -40.04 9.57
CA SER A 35 -14.45 -40.50 9.03
C SER A 35 -15.57 -39.46 9.25
N GLU A 36 -16.62 -39.51 8.42
CA GLU A 36 -17.79 -38.61 8.58
C GLU A 36 -18.45 -38.79 9.96
N ASP A 37 -18.49 -40.00 10.47
CA ASP A 37 -19.05 -40.29 11.80
C ASP A 37 -18.20 -39.68 12.91
N ALA A 38 -16.87 -39.78 12.83
CA ALA A 38 -15.97 -39.16 13.81
C ALA A 38 -16.07 -37.63 13.77
N ALA A 39 -16.07 -37.03 12.59
CA ALA A 39 -16.24 -35.59 12.41
C ALA A 39 -17.61 -35.10 12.93
N THR A 40 -18.67 -35.89 12.72
CA THR A 40 -20.02 -35.58 13.22
C THR A 40 -20.08 -35.69 14.77
N ARG A 41 -19.47 -36.73 15.38
CA ARG A 41 -19.38 -36.84 16.84
C ARG A 41 -18.61 -35.66 17.44
N PHE A 42 -17.46 -35.32 16.87
CA PHE A 42 -16.71 -34.12 17.28
C PHE A 42 -17.55 -32.86 17.24
N ALA A 43 -18.21 -32.60 16.12
CA ALA A 43 -19.07 -31.43 15.94
C ALA A 43 -20.20 -31.38 17.00
N ALA A 44 -20.83 -32.50 17.27
CA ALA A 44 -21.88 -32.59 18.29
C ALA A 44 -21.36 -32.28 19.70
N ARG A 45 -20.19 -32.79 20.08
CA ARG A 45 -19.53 -32.52 21.37
C ARG A 45 -19.21 -31.04 21.60
N ILE A 46 -18.67 -30.37 20.60
CA ILE A 46 -18.43 -28.91 20.69
C ILE A 46 -19.70 -28.08 20.51
N GLY A 47 -20.88 -28.70 20.38
CA GLY A 47 -22.17 -28.05 20.23
C GLY A 47 -22.42 -27.41 18.85
N LEU A 48 -21.81 -27.95 17.81
CA LEU A 48 -22.10 -27.57 16.40
C LEU A 48 -23.24 -28.46 15.88
N ARG A 49 -24.49 -27.97 15.97
CA ARG A 49 -25.67 -28.71 15.57
C ARG A 49 -25.89 -28.63 14.04
N ASN A 50 -26.51 -29.69 13.48
CA ASN A 50 -26.93 -29.76 12.07
C ASN A 50 -25.79 -29.55 11.06
N ALA A 51 -24.56 -29.90 11.39
CA ALA A 51 -23.42 -29.83 10.52
C ALA A 51 -23.16 -31.20 9.87
N ARG A 52 -23.19 -31.24 8.53
CA ARG A 52 -22.77 -32.42 7.76
C ARG A 52 -21.32 -32.22 7.34
N PRO A 53 -20.41 -33.15 7.70
CA PRO A 53 -18.98 -32.99 7.37
C PRO A 53 -18.69 -33.04 5.86
N GLY A 54 -19.45 -33.82 5.11
CA GLY A 54 -19.15 -34.16 3.72
C GLY A 54 -17.94 -35.08 3.56
N PRO A 55 -17.68 -35.58 2.36
CA PRO A 55 -16.56 -36.48 2.09
C PRO A 55 -15.21 -35.88 2.45
N ALA A 56 -14.26 -36.71 2.93
CA ALA A 56 -12.89 -36.29 3.18
C ALA A 56 -12.26 -35.65 1.92
N GLY A 57 -11.42 -34.64 2.09
CA GLY A 57 -10.78 -33.90 1.00
C GLY A 57 -11.67 -32.95 0.19
N SER A 58 -13.00 -32.91 0.45
CA SER A 58 -13.92 -32.05 -0.28
C SER A 58 -13.93 -30.60 0.26
N GLY A 59 -14.30 -29.64 -0.62
CA GLY A 59 -14.54 -28.27 -0.17
C GLY A 59 -15.68 -28.12 0.86
N PHE A 60 -16.59 -29.12 0.94
CA PHE A 60 -17.58 -29.21 2.02
C PHE A 60 -16.92 -29.52 3.35
N ARG A 61 -15.94 -30.46 3.37
CA ARG A 61 -15.20 -30.81 4.56
C ARG A 61 -14.36 -29.62 5.06
N GLN A 62 -13.72 -28.88 4.17
CA GLN A 62 -12.98 -27.66 4.55
C GLN A 62 -13.90 -26.63 5.22
N ARG A 63 -15.07 -26.36 4.63
CA ARG A 63 -16.06 -25.44 5.23
C ARG A 63 -16.60 -25.93 6.56
N PHE A 64 -16.83 -27.24 6.68
CA PHE A 64 -17.23 -27.88 7.93
C PHE A 64 -16.13 -27.70 9.00
N ALA A 65 -14.87 -28.05 8.69
CA ALA A 65 -13.73 -27.91 9.59
C ALA A 65 -13.57 -26.46 10.06
N ALA A 66 -13.66 -25.50 9.16
CA ALA A 66 -13.63 -24.07 9.49
C ALA A 66 -14.71 -23.67 10.51
N ARG A 67 -15.96 -24.16 10.33
CA ARG A 67 -17.07 -23.91 11.26
C ARG A 67 -16.85 -24.62 12.60
N ALA A 68 -16.33 -25.86 12.57
CA ALA A 68 -16.04 -26.66 13.76
C ALA A 68 -14.96 -25.97 14.60
N VAL A 69 -13.85 -25.53 14.00
CA VAL A 69 -12.79 -24.79 14.69
C VAL A 69 -13.34 -23.49 15.30
N ALA A 70 -14.14 -22.72 14.56
CA ALA A 70 -14.77 -21.51 15.11
C ALA A 70 -15.68 -21.82 16.32
N ARG A 71 -16.36 -22.95 16.29
CA ARG A 71 -17.21 -23.39 17.41
C ARG A 71 -16.36 -23.83 18.57
N LEU A 72 -15.27 -24.58 18.34
CA LEU A 72 -14.31 -24.99 19.36
C LEU A 72 -13.73 -23.78 20.10
N VAL A 73 -13.25 -22.75 19.37
CA VAL A 73 -12.76 -21.50 19.99
C VAL A 73 -13.82 -20.90 20.93
N ARG A 74 -15.08 -20.88 20.50
CA ARG A 74 -16.18 -20.36 21.35
C ARG A 74 -16.48 -21.25 22.53
N ALA A 75 -16.37 -22.58 22.38
CA ALA A 75 -16.62 -23.55 23.48
C ALA A 75 -15.57 -23.39 24.58
N VAL A 76 -14.28 -23.44 24.23
CA VAL A 76 -13.18 -23.22 25.18
C VAL A 76 -13.27 -21.85 25.85
N ALA A 77 -13.55 -20.79 25.09
CA ALA A 77 -13.69 -19.44 25.63
C ALA A 77 -14.87 -19.31 26.59
N ALA A 78 -16.01 -19.94 26.27
CA ALA A 78 -17.20 -19.90 27.12
C ALA A 78 -16.95 -20.61 28.46
N GLU A 79 -16.31 -21.77 28.43
CA GLU A 79 -15.96 -22.54 29.62
C GLU A 79 -14.88 -21.83 30.47
N ALA A 80 -13.97 -21.08 29.82
CA ALA A 80 -13.01 -20.18 30.47
C ALA A 80 -13.64 -18.83 30.92
N GLY A 81 -14.98 -18.70 30.94
CA GLY A 81 -15.71 -17.53 31.45
C GLY A 81 -15.97 -16.42 30.46
N THR A 82 -15.70 -16.62 29.14
CA THR A 82 -16.00 -15.64 28.09
C THR A 82 -17.25 -16.04 27.30
N GLY A 83 -18.44 -15.71 27.81
CA GLY A 83 -19.72 -16.21 27.29
C GLY A 83 -20.08 -15.81 25.84
N ARG A 84 -19.55 -14.70 25.30
CA ARG A 84 -19.82 -14.25 23.93
C ARG A 84 -18.54 -13.80 23.25
N LEU A 85 -17.86 -14.72 22.57
CA LEU A 85 -16.68 -14.42 21.76
C LEU A 85 -17.05 -14.39 20.27
N ALA A 86 -16.84 -13.25 19.61
CA ALA A 86 -16.95 -13.17 18.16
C ALA A 86 -15.76 -13.91 17.53
N VAL A 87 -16.03 -14.84 16.62
CA VAL A 87 -15.00 -15.59 15.90
C VAL A 87 -15.26 -15.48 14.40
N ARG A 88 -14.24 -15.14 13.64
CA ARG A 88 -14.25 -15.10 12.19
C ARG A 88 -13.31 -16.17 11.64
N VAL A 89 -13.71 -16.79 10.55
CA VAL A 89 -12.94 -17.83 9.88
C VAL A 89 -12.78 -17.48 8.42
N ARG A 90 -11.61 -17.74 7.87
CA ARG A 90 -11.33 -17.60 6.44
C ARG A 90 -10.67 -18.90 5.94
N PRO A 91 -11.12 -19.43 4.79
CA PRO A 91 -10.36 -20.45 4.07
C PRO A 91 -9.03 -19.86 3.62
N THR A 92 -8.04 -20.70 3.40
CA THR A 92 -6.77 -20.36 2.75
C THR A 92 -6.75 -21.00 1.36
N SER A 93 -5.73 -20.69 0.55
CA SER A 93 -5.47 -21.39 -0.72
C SER A 93 -5.16 -22.88 -0.50
N ASP A 94 -4.59 -23.22 0.65
CA ASP A 94 -4.37 -24.61 1.07
C ASP A 94 -5.65 -25.17 1.74
N PRO A 95 -6.29 -26.21 1.18
CA PRO A 95 -7.53 -26.79 1.70
C PRO A 95 -7.37 -27.45 3.08
N LEU A 96 -6.14 -27.78 3.49
CA LEU A 96 -5.81 -28.34 4.81
C LEU A 96 -5.53 -27.27 5.86
N ARG A 97 -5.67 -25.99 5.52
CA ARG A 97 -5.43 -24.88 6.44
C ARG A 97 -6.63 -23.99 6.59
N VAL A 98 -6.80 -23.44 7.78
CA VAL A 98 -7.83 -22.46 8.09
C VAL A 98 -7.25 -21.32 8.92
N VAL A 99 -7.70 -20.11 8.61
CA VAL A 99 -7.42 -18.94 9.45
C VAL A 99 -8.62 -18.66 10.34
N VAL A 100 -8.37 -18.57 11.64
CA VAL A 100 -9.37 -18.21 12.65
C VAL A 100 -8.93 -16.97 13.38
N ALA A 101 -9.83 -16.02 13.58
CA ALA A 101 -9.53 -14.81 14.34
C ALA A 101 -10.62 -14.50 15.37
N TYR A 102 -10.19 -13.96 16.50
CA TYR A 102 -11.08 -13.50 17.58
C TYR A 102 -10.51 -12.25 18.27
N PRO A 103 -11.36 -11.34 18.75
CA PRO A 103 -10.91 -10.14 19.44
C PRO A 103 -10.38 -10.45 20.83
N TRP A 104 -9.49 -9.59 21.33
CA TRP A 104 -8.91 -9.76 22.66
C TRP A 104 -8.89 -8.45 23.46
N ARG A 105 -8.76 -8.59 24.78
CA ARG A 105 -8.60 -7.51 25.75
C ARG A 105 -7.36 -7.68 26.62
N ARG A 106 -6.91 -8.92 26.81
CA ARG A 106 -5.75 -9.32 27.60
C ARG A 106 -4.91 -10.28 26.78
N ARG A 107 -3.68 -9.86 26.46
CA ARG A 107 -2.81 -10.54 25.49
C ARG A 107 -2.46 -11.97 25.89
N GLY A 108 -2.07 -12.19 27.15
CA GLY A 108 -1.65 -13.50 27.62
C GLY A 108 -2.78 -14.53 27.57
N ARG A 109 -3.97 -14.20 28.08
CA ARG A 109 -5.15 -15.07 27.99
C ARG A 109 -5.58 -15.35 26.56
N ALA A 110 -5.49 -14.36 25.68
CA ALA A 110 -5.84 -14.53 24.28
C ALA A 110 -4.87 -15.47 23.56
N GLN A 111 -3.57 -15.40 23.86
CA GLN A 111 -2.58 -16.31 23.32
C GLN A 111 -2.76 -17.73 23.88
N ALA A 112 -3.06 -17.86 25.19
CA ALA A 112 -3.36 -19.13 25.82
C ALA A 112 -4.58 -19.82 25.18
N LEU A 113 -5.66 -19.06 24.89
CA LEU A 113 -6.82 -19.58 24.17
C LEU A 113 -6.44 -20.15 22.79
N GLY A 114 -5.61 -19.44 22.03
CA GLY A 114 -5.18 -19.91 20.70
C GLY A 114 -4.39 -21.21 20.74
N ARG A 115 -3.46 -21.34 21.70
CA ARG A 115 -2.68 -22.57 21.91
C ARG A 115 -3.55 -23.71 22.40
N ALA A 116 -4.38 -23.47 23.42
CA ALA A 116 -5.27 -24.49 23.99
C ALA A 116 -6.26 -25.02 22.93
N VAL A 117 -6.73 -24.20 22.00
CA VAL A 117 -7.57 -24.66 20.87
C VAL A 117 -6.79 -25.59 19.94
N ALA A 118 -5.53 -25.30 19.67
CA ALA A 118 -4.69 -26.17 18.86
C ALA A 118 -4.42 -27.52 19.58
N ASP A 119 -4.14 -27.47 20.88
CA ASP A 119 -3.91 -28.68 21.69
C ASP A 119 -5.16 -29.62 21.67
N VAL A 120 -6.38 -29.04 21.69
CA VAL A 120 -7.61 -29.83 21.53
C VAL A 120 -7.73 -30.43 20.13
N LEU A 121 -7.31 -29.70 19.07
CA LEU A 121 -7.31 -30.24 17.70
C LEU A 121 -6.32 -31.39 17.55
N ASP A 122 -5.14 -31.31 18.18
CA ASP A 122 -4.11 -32.34 18.17
C ASP A 122 -4.58 -33.63 18.85
N ALA A 123 -5.51 -33.51 19.80
CA ALA A 123 -6.07 -34.63 20.55
C ALA A 123 -7.27 -35.35 19.88
N ILE A 124 -7.82 -34.82 18.79
CA ILE A 124 -9.07 -35.30 18.14
C ILE A 124 -9.07 -36.80 17.77
N PRO A 125 -7.99 -37.45 17.34
CA PRO A 125 -8.07 -38.84 16.90
C PRO A 125 -8.43 -39.86 17.99
N GLY A 126 -8.38 -39.53 19.29
CA GLY A 126 -8.48 -40.58 20.33
C GLY A 126 -9.10 -40.21 21.66
N GLU A 127 -9.43 -38.95 21.98
CA GLU A 127 -9.77 -38.53 23.34
C GLU A 127 -11.22 -38.07 23.56
N ASP A 128 -11.62 -37.99 24.85
CA ASP A 128 -12.85 -37.35 25.28
C ASP A 128 -12.77 -35.85 25.04
N VAL A 129 -13.45 -35.39 24.01
CA VAL A 129 -13.45 -33.95 23.57
C VAL A 129 -13.94 -33.04 24.71
N ASP A 130 -14.87 -33.49 25.53
CA ASP A 130 -15.41 -32.67 26.63
C ASP A 130 -14.32 -32.47 27.70
N ALA A 131 -13.57 -33.53 28.05
CA ALA A 131 -12.43 -33.43 28.96
C ALA A 131 -11.32 -32.53 28.39
N ALA A 132 -11.01 -32.65 27.09
CA ALA A 132 -10.01 -31.81 26.43
C ALA A 132 -10.42 -30.31 26.43
N VAL A 133 -11.69 -30.01 26.17
CA VAL A 133 -12.21 -28.61 26.22
C VAL A 133 -12.13 -28.08 27.66
N THR A 134 -12.47 -28.87 28.65
CA THR A 134 -12.37 -28.46 30.07
C THR A 134 -10.92 -28.20 30.49
N ALA A 135 -9.98 -29.07 30.12
CA ALA A 135 -8.55 -28.87 30.39
C ALA A 135 -8.01 -27.61 29.69
N ALA A 136 -8.40 -27.41 28.42
CA ALA A 136 -8.06 -26.20 27.67
C ALA A 136 -8.60 -24.92 28.34
N ALA A 137 -9.83 -24.93 28.83
CA ALA A 137 -10.43 -23.82 29.55
C ALA A 137 -9.72 -23.52 30.89
N GLN A 138 -9.30 -24.55 31.62
CA GLN A 138 -8.48 -24.39 32.82
C GLN A 138 -7.13 -23.73 32.52
N THR A 139 -6.45 -24.17 31.45
CA THR A 139 -5.19 -23.56 30.97
C THR A 139 -5.38 -22.08 30.66
N VAL A 140 -6.45 -21.71 29.95
CA VAL A 140 -6.78 -20.30 29.62
C VAL A 140 -7.04 -19.48 30.88
N THR A 141 -7.77 -20.05 31.84
CA THR A 141 -8.13 -19.36 33.09
C THR A 141 -6.91 -19.12 33.98
N ALA A 142 -6.00 -20.10 34.05
CA ALA A 142 -4.76 -20.03 34.83
C ALA A 142 -3.69 -19.13 34.20
N ALA A 143 -3.81 -18.82 32.90
CA ALA A 143 -2.83 -18.00 32.19
C ALA A 143 -2.77 -16.57 32.73
N ASP A 144 -1.55 -16.02 32.83
CA ASP A 144 -1.35 -14.57 33.09
C ASP A 144 -2.18 -13.75 32.08
N PRO A 145 -3.02 -12.84 32.54
CA PRO A 145 -3.80 -11.99 31.65
C PRO A 145 -2.95 -11.23 30.62
N GLY A 146 -1.76 -10.78 30.98
CA GLY A 146 -0.90 -9.97 30.14
C GLY A 146 -1.43 -8.54 29.90
N PRO A 147 -0.73 -7.74 29.09
CA PRO A 147 -1.09 -6.35 28.82
C PRO A 147 -2.38 -6.21 28.00
N SER A 148 -2.98 -5.02 28.07
CA SER A 148 -4.07 -4.59 27.19
C SER A 148 -3.52 -4.11 25.83
N PRO A 149 -4.37 -3.99 24.77
CA PRO A 149 -3.94 -3.44 23.48
C PRO A 149 -3.35 -2.04 23.59
N THR A 150 -2.32 -1.78 22.78
CA THR A 150 -1.61 -0.51 22.74
C THR A 150 -2.16 0.48 21.70
N THR A 151 -3.32 0.17 21.09
CA THR A 151 -3.96 1.00 20.08
C THR A 151 -4.30 2.39 20.62
N ILE A 152 -3.93 3.43 19.88
CA ILE A 152 -4.09 4.83 20.28
C ILE A 152 -5.39 5.40 19.75
N THR A 153 -6.13 6.12 20.60
CA THR A 153 -7.21 7.01 20.15
C THR A 153 -6.62 8.39 19.88
N PRO A 154 -6.63 8.87 18.62
CA PRO A 154 -6.01 10.14 18.27
C PRO A 154 -6.67 11.32 18.99
N ARG A 155 -5.84 12.29 19.38
CA ARG A 155 -6.27 13.57 20.01
C ARG A 155 -6.32 14.72 19.01
N VAL A 156 -5.65 14.56 17.88
CA VAL A 156 -5.56 15.52 16.77
C VAL A 156 -6.13 14.87 15.51
N PRO A 157 -6.53 15.64 14.50
CA PRO A 157 -6.94 15.11 13.21
C PRO A 157 -5.86 14.21 12.62
N VAL A 158 -6.29 13.07 12.06
CA VAL A 158 -5.42 12.10 11.41
C VAL A 158 -5.88 11.87 9.97
N VAL A 159 -4.95 12.06 9.03
CA VAL A 159 -5.08 11.61 7.64
C VAL A 159 -4.28 10.33 7.46
N ALA A 160 -4.95 9.21 7.16
CA ALA A 160 -4.32 7.91 6.96
C ALA A 160 -4.28 7.56 5.47
N VAL A 161 -3.08 7.36 4.92
CA VAL A 161 -2.86 7.11 3.48
C VAL A 161 -2.45 5.66 3.26
N THR A 162 -3.15 4.96 2.37
CA THR A 162 -2.79 3.61 1.92
C THR A 162 -2.93 3.48 0.40
N GLY A 163 -2.45 2.39 -0.15
CA GLY A 163 -2.48 2.06 -1.58
C GLY A 163 -1.31 1.17 -1.97
N THR A 164 -1.19 0.80 -3.23
CA THR A 164 0.01 0.13 -3.76
C THR A 164 1.07 1.17 -4.07
N ASN A 165 0.81 2.09 -4.97
CA ASN A 165 1.70 3.17 -5.38
C ASN A 165 1.14 4.54 -4.92
N GLY A 166 2.00 5.56 -4.84
CA GLY A 166 1.61 6.93 -4.52
C GLY A 166 1.49 7.29 -3.04
N LYS A 167 1.48 6.34 -2.11
CA LYS A 167 1.32 6.58 -0.66
C LYS A 167 2.25 7.65 -0.09
N THR A 168 3.55 7.47 -0.29
CA THR A 168 4.59 8.34 0.26
C THR A 168 4.51 9.75 -0.34
N THR A 169 4.34 9.86 -1.66
CA THR A 169 4.16 11.15 -2.34
C THR A 169 2.90 11.86 -1.84
N THR A 170 1.75 11.18 -1.80
CA THR A 170 0.49 11.76 -1.30
C THR A 170 0.59 12.18 0.16
N SER A 171 1.18 11.36 1.03
CA SER A 171 1.35 11.71 2.46
C SER A 171 2.26 12.93 2.65
N ARG A 172 3.35 13.05 1.88
CA ARG A 172 4.23 14.23 1.90
C ARG A 172 3.55 15.47 1.37
N MET A 173 2.78 15.37 0.27
CA MET A 173 1.99 16.50 -0.24
C MET A 173 1.00 17.00 0.79
N ILE A 174 0.25 16.11 1.45
CA ILE A 174 -0.71 16.48 2.51
C ILE A 174 0.03 17.12 3.68
N ALA A 175 1.18 16.58 4.10
CA ALA A 175 1.98 17.14 5.17
C ALA A 175 2.51 18.53 4.81
N HIS A 176 2.99 18.73 3.58
CA HIS A 176 3.44 20.02 3.08
C HIS A 176 2.32 21.06 3.07
N ILE A 177 1.13 20.69 2.59
CA ILE A 177 -0.06 21.57 2.62
C ILE A 177 -0.43 21.92 4.06
N GLY A 178 -0.40 20.94 4.97
CA GLY A 178 -0.70 21.17 6.39
C GLY A 178 0.29 22.12 7.07
N ARG A 179 1.59 22.06 6.72
CA ARG A 179 2.60 23.02 7.18
C ARG A 179 2.36 24.42 6.59
N ALA A 180 1.96 24.50 5.33
CA ALA A 180 1.60 25.78 4.70
C ALA A 180 0.37 26.44 5.38
N ASP A 181 -0.49 25.63 6.06
CA ASP A 181 -1.60 26.08 6.91
C ASP A 181 -1.14 26.57 8.29
N GLY A 182 0.17 26.54 8.57
CA GLY A 182 0.76 26.93 9.85
C GLY A 182 0.59 25.91 10.98
N ARG A 183 0.16 24.69 10.66
CA ARG A 183 0.05 23.59 11.65
C ARG A 183 1.40 22.91 11.86
N ILE A 184 1.68 22.52 13.08
CA ILE A 184 2.75 21.57 13.37
C ILE A 184 2.28 20.20 12.90
N VAL A 185 2.83 19.72 11.78
CA VAL A 185 2.47 18.45 11.15
C VAL A 185 3.47 17.37 11.53
N GLY A 186 2.95 16.25 12.06
CA GLY A 186 3.72 15.04 12.19
C GLY A 186 3.33 14.03 11.10
N TRP A 187 4.32 13.40 10.44
CA TRP A 187 4.01 12.34 9.48
C TRP A 187 4.98 11.17 9.55
N SER A 188 4.48 10.01 9.14
CA SER A 188 5.26 8.78 9.03
C SER A 188 5.13 8.18 7.63
N ASN A 189 6.24 7.65 7.11
CA ASN A 189 6.31 6.97 5.84
C ASN A 189 7.44 5.92 5.81
N THR A 190 7.79 5.43 4.61
CA THR A 190 8.86 4.45 4.40
C THR A 190 10.27 4.98 4.67
N ASP A 191 10.46 6.28 4.79
CA ASP A 191 11.78 6.89 5.02
C ASP A 191 11.98 7.32 6.48
N GLY A 192 10.91 7.54 7.24
CA GLY A 192 11.03 7.94 8.64
C GLY A 192 9.80 8.55 9.27
N ILE A 193 10.04 9.10 10.45
CA ILE A 193 9.14 9.96 11.21
C ILE A 193 9.63 11.40 11.06
N TYR A 194 8.72 12.27 10.72
CA TYR A 194 8.99 13.70 10.56
C TYR A 194 8.06 14.51 11.45
N ILE A 195 8.60 15.54 12.08
CA ILE A 195 7.84 16.53 12.85
C ILE A 195 8.18 17.91 12.30
N ASP A 196 7.19 18.60 11.81
CA ASP A 196 7.28 19.93 11.20
C ASP A 196 8.38 20.11 10.14
N GLY A 197 8.65 19.09 9.36
CA GLY A 197 9.68 19.07 8.32
C GLY A 197 10.98 18.40 8.71
N GLU A 198 11.25 18.27 9.99
CA GLU A 198 12.47 17.66 10.54
C GLU A 198 12.34 16.12 10.59
N LEU A 199 13.33 15.41 10.05
CA LEU A 199 13.43 13.95 10.19
C LEU A 199 13.92 13.63 11.61
N VAL A 200 13.00 13.17 12.47
CA VAL A 200 13.33 12.84 13.88
C VAL A 200 13.76 11.39 14.08
N GLU A 201 13.33 10.49 13.20
CA GLU A 201 13.69 9.06 13.27
C GLU A 201 13.69 8.46 11.85
N ALA A 202 14.85 7.99 11.38
CA ALA A 202 14.97 7.35 10.07
C ALA A 202 14.56 5.88 10.12
N GLY A 203 13.93 5.36 9.05
CA GLY A 203 13.52 3.98 8.92
C GLY A 203 12.13 3.80 8.32
N ASP A 204 11.71 2.56 8.08
CA ASP A 204 10.37 2.27 7.58
C ASP A 204 9.32 2.34 8.70
N TYR A 205 8.59 3.44 8.70
CA TYR A 205 7.48 3.72 9.61
C TYR A 205 6.12 3.75 8.91
N SER A 206 5.99 3.06 7.77
CA SER A 206 4.71 2.90 7.04
C SER A 206 3.76 1.89 7.70
N GLY A 207 3.78 1.80 9.01
CA GLY A 207 2.98 0.85 9.79
C GLY A 207 2.49 1.44 11.12
N PRO A 208 1.91 0.59 12.01
CA PRO A 208 1.27 1.05 13.25
C PRO A 208 2.24 1.73 14.23
N SER A 209 3.52 1.37 14.20
CA SER A 209 4.55 2.05 15.01
C SER A 209 4.74 3.51 14.60
N GLY A 210 4.66 3.82 13.28
CA GLY A 210 4.76 5.18 12.78
C GLY A 210 3.70 6.11 13.34
N ALA A 211 2.43 5.68 13.25
CA ALA A 211 1.33 6.45 13.82
C ALA A 211 1.50 6.69 15.33
N GLY A 212 1.96 5.67 16.07
CA GLY A 212 2.21 5.78 17.50
C GLY A 212 3.31 6.77 17.83
N ARG A 213 4.42 6.76 17.07
CA ARG A 213 5.54 7.69 17.23
C ARG A 213 5.12 9.14 16.93
N VAL A 214 4.47 9.38 15.79
CA VAL A 214 3.95 10.71 15.44
C VAL A 214 3.04 11.28 16.54
N LEU A 215 2.08 10.49 17.04
CA LEU A 215 1.13 10.95 18.06
C LEU A 215 1.72 11.04 19.49
N ALA A 216 2.93 10.51 19.72
CA ALA A 216 3.65 10.72 20.97
C ALA A 216 4.14 12.17 21.11
N HIS A 217 4.36 12.86 20.02
CA HIS A 217 4.72 14.28 20.00
C HIS A 217 3.49 15.15 20.31
N ARG A 218 3.52 15.81 21.46
CA ARG A 218 2.35 16.57 21.97
C ARG A 218 2.06 17.85 21.20
N GLU A 219 3.09 18.41 20.56
CA GLU A 219 3.05 19.61 19.71
C GLU A 219 2.34 19.38 18.37
N VAL A 220 2.25 18.14 17.90
CA VAL A 220 1.59 17.81 16.64
C VAL A 220 0.11 18.20 16.67
N GLN A 221 -0.30 18.95 15.64
CA GLN A 221 -1.66 19.47 15.45
C GLN A 221 -2.41 18.77 14.31
N LEU A 222 -1.66 18.15 13.39
CA LEU A 222 -2.16 17.32 12.31
C LEU A 222 -1.21 16.14 12.12
N ALA A 223 -1.75 14.91 12.11
CA ALA A 223 -0.96 13.71 11.82
C ALA A 223 -1.29 13.16 10.43
N VAL A 224 -0.26 12.85 9.63
CA VAL A 224 -0.39 12.18 8.34
C VAL A 224 0.36 10.85 8.40
N THR A 225 -0.36 9.74 8.29
CA THR A 225 0.23 8.41 8.51
C THR A 225 0.14 7.55 7.26
N GLU A 226 1.28 7.12 6.75
CA GLU A 226 1.31 6.10 5.71
C GLU A 226 1.02 4.72 6.33
N THR A 227 0.16 3.93 5.68
CA THR A 227 -0.22 2.60 6.15
C THR A 227 -0.03 1.56 5.06
N ALA A 228 1.07 0.81 5.15
CA ALA A 228 1.37 -0.30 4.24
C ALA A 228 0.64 -1.59 4.66
N ARG A 229 0.40 -2.49 3.67
CA ARG A 229 -0.27 -3.78 3.90
C ARG A 229 0.40 -4.63 4.98
N GLY A 230 1.74 -4.64 5.00
CA GLY A 230 2.51 -5.44 5.96
C GLY A 230 2.18 -5.08 7.40
N GLY A 231 2.09 -3.78 7.70
CA GLY A 231 1.68 -3.30 9.01
C GLY A 231 0.30 -3.81 9.43
N ILE A 232 -0.68 -3.71 8.53
CA ILE A 232 -2.06 -4.17 8.78
C ILE A 232 -2.11 -5.67 9.08
N LEU A 233 -1.40 -6.49 8.28
CA LEU A 233 -1.42 -7.93 8.39
C LEU A 233 -0.61 -8.47 9.58
N LEU A 234 0.50 -7.80 9.92
CA LEU A 234 1.42 -8.27 10.95
C LEU A 234 1.08 -7.76 12.35
N LYS A 235 0.53 -6.56 12.48
CA LYS A 235 0.28 -5.91 13.77
C LYS A 235 -1.12 -5.28 13.90
N GLY A 236 -1.84 -5.10 12.79
CA GLY A 236 -3.05 -4.27 12.75
C GLY A 236 -2.71 -2.78 12.61
N ILE A 237 -3.73 -1.92 12.57
CA ILE A 237 -3.56 -0.47 12.56
C ILE A 237 -3.36 0.03 13.98
N GLY A 238 -2.34 0.86 14.22
CA GLY A 238 -2.02 1.39 15.56
C GLY A 238 -3.03 2.40 16.13
N LEU A 239 -4.03 2.77 15.34
CA LEU A 239 -5.05 3.77 15.65
C LEU A 239 -6.44 3.15 15.77
N THR A 240 -7.26 3.68 16.68
CA THR A 240 -8.67 3.27 16.79
C THR A 240 -9.54 3.83 15.68
N ARG A 241 -9.15 4.99 15.12
CA ARG A 241 -9.87 5.72 14.07
C ARG A 241 -8.93 6.68 13.34
N ASN A 242 -9.36 7.17 12.19
CA ASN A 242 -8.82 8.36 11.52
C ASN A 242 -9.96 9.32 11.15
N ASP A 243 -9.66 10.56 10.81
CA ASP A 243 -10.63 11.59 10.41
C ASP A 243 -10.79 11.62 8.89
N VAL A 244 -9.67 11.40 8.17
CA VAL A 244 -9.64 11.26 6.72
C VAL A 244 -8.83 10.03 6.36
N SER A 245 -9.34 9.21 5.45
CA SER A 245 -8.56 8.14 4.82
C SER A 245 -8.35 8.42 3.34
N VAL A 246 -7.20 8.01 2.82
CA VAL A 246 -6.88 8.08 1.39
C VAL A 246 -6.50 6.70 0.90
N VAL A 247 -7.11 6.24 -0.19
CA VAL A 247 -6.71 5.01 -0.89
C VAL A 247 -6.35 5.37 -2.32
N THR A 248 -5.05 5.28 -2.65
CA THR A 248 -4.54 5.74 -3.95
C THR A 248 -4.86 4.76 -5.08
N ASN A 249 -4.51 3.49 -4.92
CA ASN A 249 -4.76 2.43 -5.91
C ASN A 249 -4.48 1.04 -5.30
N VAL A 250 -4.93 -0.02 -6.00
CA VAL A 250 -4.64 -1.40 -5.64
C VAL A 250 -4.23 -2.18 -6.89
N SER A 251 -2.95 -2.42 -7.04
CA SER A 251 -2.38 -3.26 -8.10
C SER A 251 -1.59 -4.43 -7.51
N ALA A 252 -1.18 -5.38 -8.35
CA ALA A 252 -0.40 -6.53 -7.93
C ALA A 252 0.92 -6.09 -7.31
N ASP A 253 1.11 -6.40 -6.03
CA ASP A 253 2.34 -6.14 -5.28
C ASP A 253 2.40 -7.05 -4.04
N HIS A 254 3.54 -7.69 -3.80
CA HIS A 254 3.74 -8.63 -2.69
C HIS A 254 2.67 -9.75 -2.59
N LEU A 255 2.14 -10.25 -3.71
CA LEU A 255 1.24 -11.39 -3.73
C LEU A 255 1.99 -12.69 -3.35
N GLY A 256 1.24 -13.69 -2.85
CA GLY A 256 1.79 -14.94 -2.32
C GLY A 256 2.37 -14.85 -0.90
N MET A 257 2.37 -13.65 -0.31
CA MET A 257 2.92 -13.43 1.03
C MET A 257 1.81 -13.25 2.07
N GLN A 258 1.99 -13.87 3.25
CA GLN A 258 1.11 -13.71 4.43
C GLN A 258 -0.34 -14.13 4.16
N GLY A 259 -0.57 -15.05 3.19
CA GLY A 259 -1.89 -15.56 2.82
C GLY A 259 -2.72 -14.57 1.98
N ILE A 260 -2.06 -13.66 1.27
CA ILE A 260 -2.67 -12.73 0.29
C ILE A 260 -2.17 -13.11 -1.08
N ASP A 261 -2.99 -13.82 -1.83
CA ASP A 261 -2.62 -14.44 -3.11
C ASP A 261 -3.21 -13.68 -4.31
N THR A 262 -4.24 -12.84 -4.08
CA THR A 262 -4.93 -12.11 -5.14
C THR A 262 -4.99 -10.61 -4.88
N VAL A 263 -5.15 -9.82 -5.93
CA VAL A 263 -5.33 -8.37 -5.86
C VAL A 263 -6.61 -8.00 -5.09
N ASP A 264 -7.66 -8.82 -5.19
CA ASP A 264 -8.91 -8.59 -4.45
C ASP A 264 -8.71 -8.78 -2.94
N GLN A 265 -7.94 -9.79 -2.52
CA GLN A 265 -7.55 -9.95 -1.11
C GLN A 265 -6.69 -8.78 -0.63
N LEU A 266 -5.78 -8.26 -1.49
CA LEU A 266 -4.99 -7.07 -1.18
C LEU A 266 -5.88 -5.83 -1.00
N ALA A 267 -6.91 -5.67 -1.83
CA ALA A 267 -7.91 -4.62 -1.68
C ALA A 267 -8.66 -4.71 -0.34
N GLU A 268 -9.05 -5.91 0.08
CA GLU A 268 -9.66 -6.13 1.41
C GLU A 268 -8.77 -5.68 2.56
N VAL A 269 -7.45 -5.97 2.49
CA VAL A 269 -6.47 -5.54 3.50
C VAL A 269 -6.39 -4.02 3.54
N LYS A 270 -6.20 -3.36 2.39
CA LYS A 270 -6.12 -1.89 2.32
C LYS A 270 -7.44 -1.23 2.74
N GLY A 271 -8.58 -1.85 2.45
CA GLY A 271 -9.91 -1.43 2.88
C GLY A 271 -10.11 -1.33 4.39
N VAL A 272 -9.16 -1.86 5.21
CA VAL A 272 -9.21 -1.65 6.67
C VAL A 272 -9.04 -0.17 7.03
N VAL A 273 -8.22 0.57 6.28
CA VAL A 273 -7.93 2.00 6.56
C VAL A 273 -9.18 2.87 6.43
N PRO A 274 -9.95 2.83 5.32
CA PRO A 274 -11.19 3.61 5.23
C PRO A 274 -12.33 3.07 6.11
N ARG A 275 -12.32 1.79 6.51
CA ARG A 275 -13.33 1.25 7.44
C ARG A 275 -13.27 1.81 8.85
N ILE A 276 -12.12 2.36 9.27
CA ILE A 276 -11.97 2.98 10.59
C ILE A 276 -12.08 4.52 10.55
N THR A 277 -12.37 5.09 9.40
CA THR A 277 -12.66 6.52 9.29
C THR A 277 -13.97 6.84 10.02
N ARG A 278 -13.98 7.95 10.77
CA ARG A 278 -15.15 8.39 11.52
C ARG A 278 -16.35 8.58 10.60
N PRO A 279 -17.59 8.34 11.09
CA PRO A 279 -18.80 8.54 10.27
C PRO A 279 -18.99 9.98 9.76
N ASP A 280 -18.51 10.96 10.51
CA ASP A 280 -18.49 12.38 10.17
C ASP A 280 -17.19 12.83 9.46
N GLY A 281 -16.31 11.90 9.14
CA GLY A 281 -15.09 12.10 8.36
C GLY A 281 -15.26 11.77 6.89
N TRP A 282 -14.14 11.75 6.14
CA TRP A 282 -14.13 11.54 4.71
C TRP A 282 -13.21 10.37 4.32
N SER A 283 -13.68 9.54 3.39
CA SER A 283 -12.86 8.53 2.73
C SER A 283 -12.58 8.97 1.30
N VAL A 284 -11.34 9.37 1.03
CA VAL A 284 -10.84 9.80 -0.28
C VAL A 284 -10.44 8.56 -1.07
N LEU A 285 -11.18 8.24 -2.12
CA LEU A 285 -11.07 6.99 -2.87
C LEU A 285 -10.82 7.25 -4.35
N ASN A 286 -9.87 6.52 -4.95
CA ASN A 286 -9.62 6.56 -6.39
C ASN A 286 -10.80 5.91 -7.14
N ALA A 287 -11.51 6.69 -7.93
CA ALA A 287 -12.64 6.21 -8.74
C ALA A 287 -12.19 5.54 -10.04
N ASP A 288 -10.94 5.76 -10.47
CA ASP A 288 -10.35 5.12 -11.66
C ASP A 288 -9.88 3.69 -11.36
N ASP A 289 -9.82 3.31 -10.06
CA ASP A 289 -9.55 1.93 -9.62
C ASP A 289 -10.85 1.28 -9.12
N PRO A 290 -11.41 0.28 -9.84
CA PRO A 290 -12.68 -0.35 -9.46
C PRO A 290 -12.67 -0.99 -8.06
N ARG A 291 -11.50 -1.51 -7.61
CA ARG A 291 -11.36 -2.12 -6.29
C ARG A 291 -11.38 -1.08 -5.19
N VAL A 292 -10.72 0.05 -5.41
CA VAL A 292 -10.75 1.19 -4.48
C VAL A 292 -12.16 1.79 -4.44
N PHE A 293 -12.77 2.03 -5.58
CA PHE A 293 -14.12 2.56 -5.66
C PHE A 293 -15.14 1.66 -4.95
N ALA A 294 -15.01 0.34 -5.07
CA ALA A 294 -15.88 -0.61 -4.38
C ALA A 294 -15.82 -0.50 -2.84
N MET A 295 -14.72 0.02 -2.26
CA MET A 295 -14.59 0.15 -0.80
C MET A 295 -15.65 1.07 -0.19
N ARG A 296 -16.23 2.02 -0.96
CA ARG A 296 -17.31 2.91 -0.51
C ARG A 296 -18.52 2.18 0.08
N THR A 297 -18.77 0.94 -0.34
CA THR A 297 -19.89 0.13 0.15
C THR A 297 -19.67 -0.41 1.56
N THR A 298 -18.46 -0.34 2.09
CA THR A 298 -18.08 -0.91 3.41
C THR A 298 -17.66 0.15 4.43
N ILE A 299 -17.58 1.42 4.04
CA ILE A 299 -17.22 2.54 4.91
C ILE A 299 -18.44 3.11 5.63
N LYS A 300 -18.17 3.82 6.72
CA LYS A 300 -19.18 4.61 7.45
C LYS A 300 -19.02 6.12 7.21
N ALA A 301 -17.82 6.53 6.82
CA ALA A 301 -17.48 7.90 6.47
C ALA A 301 -18.14 8.31 5.15
N GLN A 302 -18.18 9.61 4.90
CA GLN A 302 -18.67 10.14 3.64
C GLN A 302 -17.65 9.86 2.51
N PRO A 303 -18.07 9.42 1.31
CA PRO A 303 -17.17 9.21 0.20
C PRO A 303 -16.78 10.54 -0.44
N TRP A 304 -15.47 10.74 -0.64
CA TRP A 304 -14.91 11.76 -1.52
C TRP A 304 -14.10 11.03 -2.58
N VAL A 305 -14.53 11.02 -3.83
CA VAL A 305 -13.79 10.32 -4.88
C VAL A 305 -12.87 11.25 -5.64
N PHE A 306 -11.81 10.70 -6.22
CA PHE A 306 -11.04 11.42 -7.22
C PHE A 306 -10.89 10.58 -8.49
N SER A 307 -10.87 11.26 -9.64
CA SER A 307 -10.73 10.66 -10.96
C SER A 307 -10.08 11.68 -11.90
N ARG A 308 -9.28 11.19 -12.84
CA ARG A 308 -8.76 12.03 -13.93
C ARG A 308 -9.81 12.35 -14.98
N ASP A 309 -10.85 11.51 -15.08
CA ASP A 309 -11.96 11.67 -16.01
C ASP A 309 -13.15 12.37 -15.33
N PRO A 310 -13.46 13.64 -15.70
CA PRO A 310 -14.61 14.35 -15.14
C PRO A 310 -15.95 13.73 -15.53
N ALA A 311 -16.00 12.95 -16.62
CA ALA A 311 -17.20 12.27 -17.09
C ALA A 311 -17.43 10.91 -16.41
N SER A 312 -16.54 10.49 -15.48
CA SER A 312 -16.61 9.20 -14.80
C SER A 312 -18.01 8.93 -14.19
N PRO A 313 -18.63 7.77 -14.49
CA PRO A 313 -19.89 7.37 -13.84
C PRO A 313 -19.78 7.32 -12.31
N ALA A 314 -18.61 6.98 -11.79
CA ALA A 314 -18.34 6.92 -10.34
C ALA A 314 -18.48 8.30 -9.67
N ILE A 315 -18.03 9.37 -10.33
CA ILE A 315 -18.25 10.76 -9.83
C ILE A 315 -19.75 11.03 -9.72
N ARG A 316 -20.52 10.77 -10.78
CA ARG A 316 -21.98 11.04 -10.77
C ARG A 316 -22.70 10.25 -9.68
N GLU A 317 -22.32 8.97 -9.48
CA GLU A 317 -22.89 8.12 -8.44
C GLU A 317 -22.63 8.68 -7.03
N VAL A 318 -21.39 9.12 -6.76
CA VAL A 318 -21.01 9.65 -5.45
C VAL A 318 -21.68 11.00 -5.19
N LEU A 319 -21.73 11.90 -6.16
CA LEU A 319 -22.42 13.19 -6.02
C LEU A 319 -23.91 12.99 -5.76
N SER A 320 -24.58 12.06 -6.47
CA SER A 320 -25.99 11.77 -6.25
C SER A 320 -26.31 11.21 -4.85
N SER A 321 -25.31 10.62 -4.17
CA SER A 321 -25.41 10.12 -2.79
C SER A 321 -24.97 11.13 -1.73
N GLY A 322 -24.68 12.39 -2.10
CA GLY A 322 -24.28 13.45 -1.18
C GLY A 322 -22.78 13.52 -0.90
N GLY A 323 -21.96 12.71 -1.58
CA GLY A 323 -20.51 12.75 -1.49
C GLY A 323 -19.87 13.89 -2.29
N ARG A 324 -18.55 13.85 -2.44
CA ARG A 324 -17.78 14.86 -3.18
C ARG A 324 -16.85 14.20 -4.20
N ALA A 325 -16.38 14.99 -5.16
CA ALA A 325 -15.35 14.53 -6.08
C ALA A 325 -14.29 15.62 -6.33
N THR A 326 -13.09 15.19 -6.69
CA THR A 326 -12.03 16.05 -7.23
C THR A 326 -11.56 15.45 -8.55
N THR A 327 -11.50 16.27 -9.59
CA THR A 327 -11.18 15.82 -10.94
C THR A 327 -10.45 16.90 -11.73
N VAL A 328 -10.12 16.60 -12.98
CA VAL A 328 -9.51 17.56 -13.92
C VAL A 328 -10.56 18.01 -14.93
N ILE A 329 -10.83 19.31 -15.00
CA ILE A 329 -11.73 19.92 -15.98
C ILE A 329 -10.94 21.02 -16.70
N ASP A 330 -10.83 20.94 -18.02
CA ASP A 330 -10.14 21.92 -18.86
C ASP A 330 -8.73 22.28 -18.35
N GLY A 331 -7.98 21.28 -17.87
CA GLY A 331 -6.64 21.45 -17.31
C GLY A 331 -6.60 21.94 -15.86
N TRP A 332 -7.75 22.17 -15.22
CA TRP A 332 -7.85 22.60 -13.83
C TRP A 332 -8.18 21.44 -12.89
N VAL A 333 -7.47 21.34 -11.79
CA VAL A 333 -7.91 20.57 -10.63
C VAL A 333 -9.17 21.23 -10.08
N SER A 334 -10.29 20.53 -10.07
CA SER A 334 -11.60 21.06 -9.70
C SER A 334 -12.31 20.17 -8.69
N VAL A 335 -13.01 20.81 -7.73
CA VAL A 335 -13.84 20.13 -6.74
C VAL A 335 -15.29 20.17 -7.18
N LEU A 336 -15.96 19.01 -7.13
CA LEU A 336 -17.36 18.84 -7.42
C LEU A 336 -18.13 18.54 -6.13
N ARG A 337 -19.26 19.20 -5.96
CA ARG A 337 -20.22 19.00 -4.87
C ARG A 337 -21.61 18.75 -5.44
N PRO A 338 -22.50 18.08 -4.70
CA PRO A 338 -23.90 17.98 -5.12
C PRO A 338 -24.51 19.36 -5.37
N ASP A 339 -25.28 19.49 -6.44
CA ASP A 339 -26.08 20.67 -6.79
C ASP A 339 -25.29 22.00 -6.82
N ALA A 340 -23.99 21.94 -7.12
CA ALA A 340 -23.13 23.11 -7.24
C ALA A 340 -22.28 23.06 -8.52
N ASP A 341 -21.93 24.22 -9.05
CA ASP A 341 -20.99 24.32 -10.16
C ASP A 341 -19.59 23.81 -9.75
N PRO A 342 -18.80 23.26 -10.71
CA PRO A 342 -17.43 22.89 -10.47
C PRO A 342 -16.61 24.04 -9.89
N GLU A 343 -15.90 23.79 -8.80
CA GLU A 343 -15.01 24.78 -8.17
C GLU A 343 -13.57 24.56 -8.59
N PRO A 344 -12.99 25.39 -9.48
CA PRO A 344 -11.59 25.27 -9.87
C PRO A 344 -10.65 25.64 -8.70
N LEU A 345 -9.57 24.88 -8.53
CA LEU A 345 -8.54 25.10 -7.52
C LEU A 345 -7.28 25.68 -8.13
N VAL A 346 -6.59 24.91 -9.00
CA VAL A 346 -5.28 25.25 -9.57
C VAL A 346 -5.14 24.59 -10.94
N GLU A 347 -4.44 25.24 -11.87
CA GLU A 347 -4.09 24.62 -13.14
C GLU A 347 -3.05 23.51 -12.95
N LEU A 348 -3.16 22.39 -13.67
CA LEU A 348 -2.19 21.29 -13.60
C LEU A 348 -0.77 21.72 -13.93
N VAL A 349 -0.64 22.66 -14.87
CA VAL A 349 0.66 23.21 -15.29
C VAL A 349 1.36 23.97 -14.16
N ASP A 350 0.62 24.45 -13.17
CA ASP A 350 1.14 25.16 -12.00
C ASP A 350 1.41 24.25 -10.81
N VAL A 351 1.12 22.95 -10.93
CA VAL A 351 1.45 21.93 -9.92
C VAL A 351 2.71 21.19 -10.37
N PRO A 352 3.91 21.52 -9.84
CA PRO A 352 5.18 20.97 -10.34
C PRO A 352 5.23 19.46 -10.34
N MET A 353 4.62 18.82 -9.32
CA MET A 353 4.57 17.37 -9.17
C MET A 353 3.91 16.65 -10.36
N THR A 354 2.99 17.30 -11.07
CA THR A 354 2.28 16.70 -12.21
C THR A 354 3.10 16.67 -13.50
N LEU A 355 4.24 17.39 -13.54
CA LEU A 355 5.03 17.61 -14.77
C LEU A 355 4.18 18.15 -15.91
N ALA A 356 3.48 19.25 -15.65
CA ALA A 356 2.52 19.87 -16.58
C ALA A 356 1.40 18.91 -17.04
N GLY A 357 0.98 17.98 -16.17
CA GLY A 357 -0.04 16.99 -16.47
C GLY A 357 0.47 15.68 -17.10
N LEU A 358 1.75 15.58 -17.43
CA LEU A 358 2.37 14.40 -18.03
C LEU A 358 2.30 13.18 -17.09
N SER A 359 2.57 13.38 -15.80
CA SER A 359 2.61 12.29 -14.82
C SER A 359 1.21 11.92 -14.33
N ARG A 360 0.58 10.91 -14.95
CA ARG A 360 -0.76 10.43 -14.57
C ARG A 360 -0.87 10.08 -13.10
N PHE A 361 0.12 9.35 -12.56
CA PHE A 361 0.15 8.98 -11.13
C PHE A 361 0.25 10.20 -10.22
N ASN A 362 1.03 11.22 -10.60
CA ASN A 362 1.14 12.41 -9.79
C ASN A 362 -0.05 13.36 -9.94
N VAL A 363 -0.77 13.32 -11.07
CA VAL A 363 -2.10 13.94 -11.16
C VAL A 363 -3.04 13.29 -10.16
N GLU A 364 -3.12 11.94 -10.11
CA GLU A 364 -3.94 11.22 -9.13
C GLU A 364 -3.51 11.53 -7.68
N ASN A 365 -2.19 11.54 -7.38
CA ASN A 365 -1.66 11.91 -6.07
C ASN A 365 -2.05 13.35 -5.70
N THR A 366 -2.05 14.28 -6.66
CA THR A 366 -2.46 15.68 -6.49
C THR A 366 -3.95 15.77 -6.17
N LEU A 367 -4.81 15.09 -6.94
CA LEU A 367 -6.25 15.04 -6.67
C LEU A 367 -6.54 14.46 -5.29
N ALA A 368 -5.87 13.37 -4.92
CA ALA A 368 -5.99 12.73 -3.62
C ALA A 368 -5.54 13.65 -2.47
N ALA A 369 -4.39 14.33 -2.62
CA ALA A 369 -3.86 15.24 -1.62
C ALA A 369 -4.73 16.48 -1.44
N ALA A 370 -5.21 17.08 -2.54
CA ALA A 370 -6.15 18.20 -2.51
C ALA A 370 -7.45 17.82 -1.78
N SER A 371 -8.04 16.67 -2.15
CA SER A 371 -9.25 16.15 -1.49
C SER A 371 -9.05 15.96 0.01
N ALA A 372 -7.93 15.32 0.40
CA ALA A 372 -7.65 15.03 1.81
C ALA A 372 -7.37 16.31 2.62
N ALA A 373 -6.65 17.27 2.08
CA ALA A 373 -6.37 18.55 2.72
C ALA A 373 -7.65 19.37 2.95
N LEU A 374 -8.52 19.45 1.93
CA LEU A 374 -9.83 20.10 2.06
C LEU A 374 -10.73 19.34 3.04
N ALA A 375 -10.69 18.01 3.04
CA ALA A 375 -11.49 17.16 3.92
C ALA A 375 -11.11 17.31 5.40
N VAL A 376 -9.83 17.58 5.70
CA VAL A 376 -9.36 17.85 7.09
C VAL A 376 -9.53 19.30 7.51
N GLY A 377 -10.14 20.13 6.64
CA GLY A 377 -10.54 21.51 6.93
C GLY A 377 -9.45 22.56 6.64
N ILE A 378 -8.49 22.28 5.76
CA ILE A 378 -7.52 23.29 5.30
C ILE A 378 -8.22 24.17 4.25
N GLU A 379 -7.99 25.48 4.32
CA GLU A 379 -8.60 26.44 3.41
C GLU A 379 -8.08 26.27 1.97
N LYS A 380 -8.96 26.50 0.99
CA LYS A 380 -8.68 26.36 -0.44
C LYS A 380 -7.40 27.09 -0.88
N ALA A 381 -7.25 28.36 -0.48
CA ALA A 381 -6.09 29.15 -0.86
C ALA A 381 -4.75 28.54 -0.39
N VAL A 382 -4.76 27.93 0.81
CA VAL A 382 -3.59 27.24 1.36
C VAL A 382 -3.34 25.93 0.63
N VAL A 383 -4.39 25.18 0.29
CA VAL A 383 -4.25 23.94 -0.51
C VAL A 383 -3.63 24.27 -1.87
N VAL A 384 -4.12 25.28 -2.56
CA VAL A 384 -3.56 25.76 -3.85
C VAL A 384 -2.08 26.10 -3.71
N LYS A 385 -1.73 26.95 -2.73
CA LYS A 385 -0.34 27.33 -2.47
C LYS A 385 0.55 26.11 -2.19
N GLY A 386 0.08 25.17 -1.37
CA GLY A 386 0.83 23.97 -1.04
C GLY A 386 1.07 23.07 -2.27
N LEU A 387 0.08 22.92 -3.15
CA LEU A 387 0.23 22.18 -4.41
C LEU A 387 1.23 22.84 -5.35
N GLN A 388 1.22 24.18 -5.44
CA GLN A 388 2.13 24.94 -6.30
C GLN A 388 3.58 24.96 -5.80
N THR A 389 3.80 24.75 -4.50
CA THR A 389 5.14 24.79 -3.89
C THR A 389 5.75 23.41 -3.63
N PHE A 390 4.99 22.33 -3.70
CA PHE A 390 5.52 20.97 -3.57
C PHE A 390 6.18 20.50 -4.87
N ARG A 391 7.46 20.09 -4.81
CA ARG A 391 8.29 19.81 -5.98
C ARG A 391 8.74 18.36 -6.08
N PRO A 392 8.99 17.84 -7.30
CA PRO A 392 9.61 16.53 -7.51
C PRO A 392 11.13 16.59 -7.35
N ASP A 393 11.63 17.03 -6.21
CA ASP A 393 13.04 17.22 -5.93
C ASP A 393 13.47 16.44 -4.65
N PRO A 394 14.80 16.33 -4.38
CA PRO A 394 15.30 15.65 -3.19
C PRO A 394 14.85 16.24 -1.84
N GLU A 395 14.46 17.50 -1.80
CA GLU A 395 14.03 18.17 -0.57
C GLU A 395 12.57 17.81 -0.21
N HIS A 396 11.67 17.92 -1.19
CA HIS A 396 10.23 17.73 -0.96
C HIS A 396 9.81 16.27 -1.07
N ASN A 397 10.35 15.54 -2.06
CA ASN A 397 9.92 14.19 -2.38
C ASN A 397 11.08 13.24 -2.71
N PRO A 398 12.06 13.04 -1.79
CA PRO A 398 13.27 12.27 -2.07
C PRO A 398 12.96 10.86 -2.59
N GLY A 399 13.62 10.49 -3.70
CA GLY A 399 13.51 9.18 -4.35
C GLY A 399 12.18 8.93 -5.07
N ARG A 400 11.42 9.96 -5.38
CA ARG A 400 10.16 9.86 -6.11
C ARG A 400 10.13 10.88 -7.24
N MET A 401 10.44 10.40 -8.46
CA MET A 401 10.49 11.22 -9.68
C MET A 401 11.35 12.47 -9.51
N ASN A 402 12.58 12.31 -8.98
CA ASN A 402 13.49 13.45 -8.87
C ASN A 402 14.22 13.68 -10.18
N PHE A 403 14.07 14.88 -10.71
CA PHE A 403 14.65 15.32 -11.96
C PHE A 403 15.91 16.15 -11.74
N PHE A 404 16.91 15.89 -12.58
CA PHE A 404 18.15 16.65 -12.61
C PHE A 404 18.55 16.98 -14.06
N SER A 405 19.17 18.11 -14.24
CA SER A 405 19.90 18.45 -15.44
C SER A 405 21.40 18.21 -15.22
N LEU A 406 22.00 17.35 -16.03
CA LEU A 406 23.44 17.08 -16.06
C LEU A 406 23.97 17.48 -17.45
N GLY A 407 24.38 18.75 -17.60
CA GLY A 407 24.59 19.35 -18.91
C GLY A 407 23.31 19.29 -19.75
N GLU A 408 23.38 18.66 -20.93
CA GLU A 408 22.21 18.47 -21.80
C GLU A 408 21.52 17.10 -21.59
N VAL A 409 21.96 16.28 -20.64
CA VAL A 409 21.33 15.01 -20.26
C VAL A 409 20.34 15.23 -19.13
N SER A 410 19.16 14.64 -19.24
CA SER A 410 18.19 14.60 -18.14
C SER A 410 18.39 13.32 -17.33
N VAL A 411 18.45 13.43 -16.00
CA VAL A 411 18.52 12.28 -15.10
C VAL A 411 17.26 12.23 -14.25
N VAL A 412 16.62 11.06 -14.16
CA VAL A 412 15.41 10.82 -13.37
C VAL A 412 15.69 9.72 -12.34
N VAL A 413 15.54 10.02 -11.08
CA VAL A 413 15.72 9.06 -9.97
C VAL A 413 14.38 8.74 -9.34
N ASP A 414 14.00 7.46 -9.36
CA ASP A 414 12.72 7.00 -8.80
C ASP A 414 12.88 5.67 -8.05
N LEU A 415 11.97 5.42 -7.11
CA LEU A 415 11.89 4.16 -6.35
C LEU A 415 10.92 3.16 -7.01
N ALA A 416 10.73 3.18 -8.30
CA ALA A 416 9.94 2.18 -9.00
C ALA A 416 10.42 0.76 -8.63
N HIS A 417 9.48 -0.15 -8.30
CA HIS A 417 9.80 -1.50 -7.81
C HIS A 417 8.76 -2.55 -8.18
N ASN A 418 7.79 -2.17 -9.01
CA ASN A 418 6.78 -3.04 -9.60
C ASN A 418 6.46 -2.56 -11.03
N GLU A 419 5.72 -3.37 -11.78
CA GLU A 419 5.38 -3.10 -13.18
C GLU A 419 4.81 -1.70 -13.38
N ALA A 420 3.74 -1.36 -12.67
CA ALA A 420 3.08 -0.07 -12.80
C ALA A 420 3.99 1.13 -12.48
N GLY A 421 4.91 0.96 -11.50
CA GLY A 421 5.90 1.98 -11.16
C GLY A 421 6.96 2.15 -12.26
N LEU A 422 7.42 1.07 -12.87
CA LEU A 422 8.38 1.10 -13.97
C LEU A 422 7.75 1.70 -15.25
N GLU A 423 6.53 1.29 -15.59
CA GLU A 423 5.79 1.86 -16.72
C GLU A 423 5.59 3.36 -16.56
N ALA A 424 5.24 3.83 -15.33
CA ALA A 424 5.13 5.25 -15.03
C ALA A 424 6.46 6.01 -15.19
N LEU A 425 7.57 5.41 -14.73
CA LEU A 425 8.91 6.00 -14.91
C LEU A 425 9.24 6.14 -16.40
N LEU A 426 9.02 5.10 -17.19
CA LEU A 426 9.28 5.08 -18.63
C LEU A 426 8.36 6.05 -19.40
N GLU A 427 7.06 6.13 -19.04
CA GLU A 427 6.14 7.13 -19.61
C GLU A 427 6.67 8.55 -19.41
N ILE A 428 7.14 8.87 -18.23
CA ILE A 428 7.67 10.19 -17.89
C ILE A 428 9.01 10.45 -18.58
N MET A 429 9.93 9.47 -18.60
CA MET A 429 11.19 9.59 -19.34
C MET A 429 10.93 9.88 -20.81
N ASN A 430 9.98 9.15 -21.41
CA ASN A 430 9.58 9.38 -22.80
C ASN A 430 8.95 10.76 -23.02
N GLY A 431 8.17 11.25 -22.07
CA GLY A 431 7.49 12.55 -22.14
C GLY A 431 8.41 13.77 -21.96
N VAL A 432 9.66 13.57 -21.52
CA VAL A 432 10.69 14.60 -21.44
C VAL A 432 11.83 14.37 -22.45
N ARG A 433 11.78 13.28 -23.22
CA ARG A 433 12.77 12.93 -24.23
C ARG A 433 12.62 13.81 -25.47
N ARG A 434 13.70 14.48 -25.86
CA ARG A 434 13.73 15.23 -27.12
C ARG A 434 13.60 14.31 -28.34
N PRO A 435 13.01 14.75 -29.45
CA PRO A 435 12.97 13.97 -30.69
C PRO A 435 14.35 13.47 -31.11
N GLY A 436 14.48 12.17 -31.38
CA GLY A 436 15.74 11.52 -31.78
C GLY A 436 16.71 11.19 -30.64
N ALA A 437 16.42 11.59 -29.40
CA ALA A 437 17.21 11.21 -28.23
C ALA A 437 16.82 9.81 -27.70
N ARG A 438 17.67 9.20 -26.86
CA ARG A 438 17.51 7.85 -26.33
C ARG A 438 17.02 7.87 -24.89
N LEU A 439 16.37 6.76 -24.48
CA LEU A 439 16.10 6.42 -23.09
C LEU A 439 17.12 5.39 -22.60
N LEU A 440 17.83 5.70 -21.54
CA LEU A 440 18.78 4.84 -20.88
C LEU A 440 18.24 4.49 -19.49
N LEU A 441 18.12 3.21 -19.14
CA LEU A 441 17.44 2.78 -17.92
C LEU A 441 18.35 1.89 -17.06
N GLY A 442 18.53 2.31 -15.80
CA GLY A 442 19.11 1.50 -14.73
C GLY A 442 18.02 0.70 -14.01
N LEU A 443 17.92 -0.58 -14.32
CA LEU A 443 17.02 -1.52 -13.67
C LEU A 443 17.59 -2.04 -12.35
N GLY A 444 16.72 -2.48 -11.45
CA GLY A 444 17.11 -3.24 -10.29
C GLY A 444 15.89 -3.86 -9.62
N ALA A 445 16.07 -5.04 -9.05
CA ALA A 445 15.03 -5.79 -8.37
C ALA A 445 15.34 -5.94 -6.87
N VAL A 446 14.30 -6.22 -6.08
CA VAL A 446 14.38 -6.60 -4.66
C VAL A 446 13.98 -8.06 -4.51
N GLY A 447 14.68 -8.81 -3.63
CA GLY A 447 14.60 -10.28 -3.58
C GLY A 447 13.35 -10.87 -2.97
N ASP A 448 12.45 -10.06 -2.40
CA ASP A 448 11.15 -10.52 -1.85
C ASP A 448 10.01 -10.52 -2.87
N ARG A 449 10.33 -10.50 -4.17
CA ARG A 449 9.38 -10.61 -5.28
C ARG A 449 9.33 -12.02 -5.86
N GLN A 450 8.17 -12.38 -6.42
CA GLN A 450 8.04 -13.60 -7.23
C GLN A 450 8.87 -13.47 -8.51
N ASP A 451 9.34 -14.60 -9.04
CA ASP A 451 10.21 -14.66 -10.22
C ASP A 451 9.57 -14.00 -11.44
N GLU A 452 8.28 -14.26 -11.65
CA GLU A 452 7.50 -13.70 -12.75
C GLU A 452 7.42 -12.17 -12.72
N LEU A 453 7.41 -11.58 -11.52
CA LEU A 453 7.38 -10.12 -11.36
C LEU A 453 8.76 -9.50 -11.64
N VAL A 454 9.86 -10.16 -11.23
CA VAL A 454 11.21 -9.68 -11.51
C VAL A 454 11.52 -9.77 -13.00
N ASP A 455 11.20 -10.89 -13.60
CA ASP A 455 11.32 -11.18 -15.01
C ASP A 455 10.53 -10.15 -15.86
N LYS A 456 9.28 -9.82 -15.44
CA LYS A 456 8.46 -8.81 -16.11
C LYS A 456 9.08 -7.40 -16.08
N LEU A 457 9.81 -7.03 -15.02
CA LEU A 457 10.55 -5.76 -14.99
C LEU A 457 11.65 -5.72 -16.06
N GLY A 458 12.36 -6.83 -16.25
CA GLY A 458 13.35 -6.97 -17.32
C GLY A 458 12.75 -6.82 -18.72
N GLU A 459 11.61 -7.47 -18.96
CA GLU A 459 10.85 -7.38 -20.22
C GLU A 459 10.40 -5.94 -20.52
N ILE A 460 9.74 -5.28 -19.55
CA ILE A 460 9.24 -3.92 -19.71
C ILE A 460 10.39 -2.93 -19.96
N GLY A 461 11.45 -3.02 -19.13
CA GLY A 461 12.60 -2.12 -19.27
C GLY A 461 13.30 -2.25 -20.62
N ALA A 462 13.50 -3.47 -21.09
CA ALA A 462 14.16 -3.75 -22.37
C ALA A 462 13.27 -3.46 -23.59
N ARG A 463 11.94 -3.53 -23.45
CA ARG A 463 10.99 -3.18 -24.51
C ARG A 463 10.92 -1.67 -24.75
N ASP A 464 10.96 -0.88 -23.68
CA ASP A 464 10.59 0.55 -23.72
C ASP A 464 11.79 1.49 -23.58
N ALA A 465 13.00 1.00 -23.25
CA ALA A 465 14.23 1.80 -23.24
C ALA A 465 15.21 1.36 -24.35
N ASP A 466 15.98 2.34 -24.86
CA ASP A 466 16.96 2.11 -25.92
C ASP A 466 18.25 1.45 -25.37
N VAL A 467 18.55 1.67 -24.11
CA VAL A 467 19.72 1.07 -23.40
C VAL A 467 19.28 0.68 -22.00
N VAL A 468 19.59 -0.55 -21.60
CA VAL A 468 19.27 -1.07 -20.28
C VAL A 468 20.52 -1.58 -19.57
N ALA A 469 20.63 -1.30 -18.28
CA ALA A 469 21.67 -1.84 -17.41
C ALA A 469 21.05 -2.28 -16.08
N ILE A 470 21.63 -3.28 -15.43
CA ILE A 470 21.22 -3.73 -14.10
C ILE A 470 22.11 -3.04 -13.06
N ALA A 471 21.49 -2.40 -12.07
CA ALA A 471 22.16 -1.78 -10.94
C ALA A 471 21.78 -2.55 -9.66
N HIS A 472 22.76 -3.22 -9.02
CA HIS A 472 22.52 -4.10 -7.89
C HIS A 472 22.07 -3.33 -6.64
N LYS A 473 21.31 -4.05 -5.79
CA LYS A 473 20.73 -3.58 -4.52
C LYS A 473 21.07 -4.59 -3.41
N ALA A 474 22.34 -4.61 -3.01
CA ALA A 474 22.90 -5.65 -2.14
C ALA A 474 22.15 -5.78 -0.79
N ARG A 475 21.63 -4.67 -0.24
CA ARG A 475 20.85 -4.68 1.03
C ARG A 475 19.44 -5.22 0.89
N TYR A 476 18.94 -5.38 -0.34
CA TYR A 476 17.55 -5.78 -0.60
C TYR A 476 17.41 -7.17 -1.22
N LEU A 477 18.44 -8.01 -1.13
CA LEU A 477 18.45 -9.39 -1.69
C LEU A 477 17.46 -10.33 -0.99
N ARG A 478 17.14 -10.10 0.30
CA ARG A 478 16.09 -10.85 1.02
C ARG A 478 16.23 -12.37 0.94
N GLY A 479 17.48 -12.89 0.95
CA GLY A 479 17.77 -14.32 0.89
C GLY A 479 18.04 -14.88 -0.51
N ARG A 480 18.00 -14.04 -1.55
CA ARG A 480 18.47 -14.37 -2.91
C ARG A 480 19.89 -13.87 -3.13
N THR A 481 20.49 -14.29 -4.26
CA THR A 481 21.77 -13.75 -4.72
C THR A 481 21.55 -12.67 -5.78
N THR A 482 22.58 -11.86 -6.03
CA THR A 482 22.59 -10.89 -7.14
C THR A 482 22.46 -11.58 -8.48
N GLU A 483 23.13 -12.72 -8.64
CA GLU A 483 23.14 -13.54 -9.86
C GLU A 483 21.76 -14.08 -10.20
N GLU A 484 20.99 -14.53 -9.18
CA GLU A 484 19.60 -14.98 -9.36
C GLU A 484 18.70 -13.85 -9.88
N LEU A 485 18.78 -12.67 -9.28
CA LEU A 485 17.98 -11.52 -9.71
C LEU A 485 18.40 -11.01 -11.10
N ASP A 486 19.70 -10.98 -11.40
CA ASP A 486 20.22 -10.64 -12.71
C ASP A 486 19.72 -11.59 -13.80
N GLN A 487 19.74 -12.90 -13.51
CA GLN A 487 19.27 -13.90 -14.45
C GLN A 487 17.77 -13.73 -14.77
N LEU A 488 16.95 -13.41 -13.79
CA LEU A 488 15.53 -13.14 -14.00
C LEU A 488 15.31 -11.89 -14.86
N LEU A 489 15.98 -10.78 -14.54
CA LEU A 489 15.89 -9.56 -15.34
C LEU A 489 16.35 -9.77 -16.78
N ARG A 490 17.47 -10.51 -17.01
CA ARG A 490 17.94 -10.87 -18.34
C ARG A 490 16.98 -11.80 -19.08
N THR A 491 16.36 -12.75 -18.36
CA THR A 491 15.33 -13.63 -18.96
C THR A 491 14.17 -12.82 -19.50
N GLY A 492 13.71 -11.82 -18.75
CA GLY A 492 12.67 -10.90 -19.22
C GLY A 492 13.12 -10.07 -20.43
N ALA A 493 14.33 -9.49 -20.40
CA ALA A 493 14.88 -8.72 -21.49
C ALA A 493 15.04 -9.54 -22.79
N ALA A 494 15.46 -10.79 -22.67
CA ALA A 494 15.63 -11.70 -23.80
C ALA A 494 14.31 -12.00 -24.54
N ARG A 495 13.15 -11.94 -23.85
CA ARG A 495 11.84 -12.12 -24.50
C ARG A 495 11.52 -11.05 -25.55
N VAL A 496 12.12 -9.88 -25.41
CA VAL A 496 11.94 -8.76 -26.34
C VAL A 496 13.19 -8.55 -27.23
N GLY A 497 14.10 -9.53 -27.25
CA GLY A 497 15.25 -9.57 -28.15
C GLY A 497 16.50 -8.84 -27.63
N VAL A 498 16.56 -8.48 -26.34
CA VAL A 498 17.74 -7.86 -25.72
C VAL A 498 18.48 -8.94 -24.91
N GLU A 499 19.57 -9.47 -25.47
CA GLU A 499 20.33 -10.58 -24.87
C GLU A 499 21.46 -10.10 -23.95
N ASP A 500 22.08 -8.96 -24.25
CA ASP A 500 23.20 -8.41 -23.49
C ASP A 500 22.75 -7.23 -22.63
N VAL A 501 22.59 -7.49 -21.32
CA VAL A 501 22.24 -6.48 -20.32
C VAL A 501 23.39 -6.43 -19.29
N PRO A 502 24.24 -5.40 -19.31
CA PRO A 502 25.35 -5.28 -18.37
C PRO A 502 24.85 -5.06 -16.94
N SER A 503 25.60 -5.59 -15.96
CA SER A 503 25.32 -5.45 -14.53
C SER A 503 26.41 -4.64 -13.85
N TYR A 504 25.99 -3.80 -12.89
CA TYR A 504 26.88 -2.95 -12.10
C TYR A 504 26.67 -3.18 -10.60
N PRO A 505 27.75 -3.12 -9.78
CA PRO A 505 27.70 -3.55 -8.38
C PRO A 505 26.88 -2.61 -7.46
N THR A 506 26.59 -1.38 -7.90
CA THR A 506 25.82 -0.40 -7.13
C THR A 506 24.95 0.48 -8.04
N GLU A 507 23.97 1.15 -7.45
CA GLU A 507 23.13 2.12 -8.15
C GLU A 507 23.95 3.30 -8.71
N VAL A 508 24.98 3.75 -7.97
CA VAL A 508 25.91 4.80 -8.42
C VAL A 508 26.72 4.33 -9.63
N ALA A 509 27.30 3.12 -9.58
CA ALA A 509 28.09 2.58 -10.70
C ALA A 509 27.21 2.38 -11.95
N GLY A 510 25.96 1.94 -11.78
CA GLY A 510 24.99 1.82 -12.87
C GLY A 510 24.66 3.18 -13.50
N LEU A 511 24.43 4.20 -12.67
CA LEU A 511 24.21 5.58 -13.14
C LEU A 511 25.42 6.13 -13.90
N GLU A 512 26.61 5.98 -13.33
CA GLU A 512 27.88 6.41 -13.97
C GLU A 512 28.06 5.80 -15.35
N ALA A 513 27.85 4.48 -15.48
CA ALA A 513 27.96 3.79 -16.75
C ALA A 513 26.93 4.23 -17.79
N LEU A 514 25.67 4.49 -17.36
CA LEU A 514 24.61 5.00 -18.25
C LEU A 514 24.88 6.43 -18.69
N VAL A 515 25.26 7.31 -17.76
CA VAL A 515 25.62 8.70 -18.08
C VAL A 515 26.84 8.78 -18.96
N GLY A 516 27.86 7.92 -18.74
CA GLY A 516 29.08 7.87 -19.53
C GLY A 516 28.88 7.54 -21.02
N GLN A 517 27.76 6.92 -21.39
CA GLN A 517 27.37 6.65 -22.79
C GLN A 517 26.22 7.52 -23.29
N ALA A 518 25.65 8.40 -22.43
CA ALA A 518 24.59 9.30 -22.81
C ALA A 518 25.08 10.41 -23.75
N ARG A 519 24.20 10.88 -24.62
CA ARG A 519 24.42 11.94 -25.58
C ARG A 519 23.55 13.16 -25.21
N PRO A 520 23.88 14.34 -25.73
CA PRO A 520 23.01 15.51 -25.56
C PRO A 520 21.55 15.22 -25.93
N GLY A 521 20.63 15.53 -25.00
CA GLY A 521 19.21 15.28 -25.16
C GLY A 521 18.70 13.93 -24.64
N ASP A 522 19.59 12.97 -24.35
CA ASP A 522 19.20 11.67 -23.78
C ASP A 522 18.60 11.82 -22.38
N VAL A 523 17.78 10.83 -22.00
CA VAL A 523 17.18 10.73 -20.67
C VAL A 523 17.67 9.45 -19.99
N VAL A 524 18.29 9.59 -18.83
CA VAL A 524 18.74 8.48 -17.99
C VAL A 524 17.80 8.32 -16.81
N GLY A 525 17.13 7.18 -16.71
CA GLY A 525 16.31 6.79 -15.56
C GLY A 525 17.02 5.79 -14.67
N LEU A 526 16.87 5.94 -13.36
CA LEU A 526 17.42 5.01 -12.39
C LEU A 526 16.37 4.57 -11.38
N MET A 527 16.13 3.26 -11.29
CA MET A 527 15.37 2.66 -10.20
C MET A 527 16.27 2.59 -8.95
N CYS A 528 16.18 3.60 -8.08
CA CYS A 528 17.05 3.76 -6.92
C CYS A 528 16.34 3.43 -5.60
N HIS A 529 16.84 2.42 -4.87
CA HIS A 529 16.27 1.93 -3.61
C HIS A 529 17.26 2.03 -2.44
N GLU A 530 18.54 1.78 -2.70
CA GLU A 530 19.53 1.52 -1.67
C GLU A 530 20.33 2.76 -1.27
N ASP A 531 20.87 3.48 -2.25
CA ASP A 531 21.82 4.57 -2.03
C ASP A 531 21.42 5.89 -2.73
N ARG A 532 20.26 6.40 -2.39
CA ARG A 532 19.80 7.71 -2.92
C ARG A 532 20.79 8.84 -2.64
N GLN A 533 21.39 8.84 -1.46
CA GLN A 533 22.32 9.92 -1.08
C GLN A 533 23.61 9.85 -1.91
N GLY A 534 24.15 8.65 -2.12
CA GLY A 534 25.30 8.44 -3.01
C GLY A 534 24.98 8.85 -4.46
N VAL A 535 23.80 8.49 -4.96
CA VAL A 535 23.32 8.89 -6.30
C VAL A 535 23.22 10.41 -6.43
N TYR A 536 22.59 11.11 -5.45
CA TYR A 536 22.48 12.58 -5.48
C TYR A 536 23.86 13.26 -5.36
N ALA A 537 24.73 12.74 -4.49
CA ALA A 537 26.09 13.26 -4.33
C ALA A 537 26.91 13.08 -5.62
N TRP A 538 26.77 11.92 -6.29
CA TRP A 538 27.43 11.70 -7.59
C TRP A 538 26.94 12.68 -8.66
N ILE A 539 25.61 12.88 -8.79
CA ILE A 539 25.03 13.83 -9.73
C ILE A 539 25.56 15.25 -9.47
N ALA A 540 25.55 15.69 -8.21
CA ALA A 540 26.04 17.03 -7.84
C ALA A 540 27.55 17.21 -8.09
N ALA A 541 28.36 16.18 -7.79
CA ALA A 541 29.80 16.20 -8.02
C ALA A 541 30.17 16.30 -9.53
N HIS A 542 29.26 15.86 -10.41
CA HIS A 542 29.43 15.97 -11.87
C HIS A 542 28.71 17.19 -12.46
N GLY A 543 28.32 18.16 -11.64
CA GLY A 543 27.69 19.41 -12.06
C GLY A 543 26.20 19.33 -12.37
N GLY A 544 25.54 18.23 -11.96
CA GLY A 544 24.10 18.09 -12.09
C GLY A 544 23.35 18.89 -11.04
N THR A 545 22.22 19.48 -11.41
CA THR A 545 21.36 20.30 -10.54
C THR A 545 19.93 19.78 -10.57
N PRO A 546 19.21 19.79 -9.44
CA PRO A 546 17.77 19.50 -9.45
C PRO A 546 17.03 20.48 -10.37
N ASP A 547 16.09 19.95 -11.15
CA ASP A 547 15.27 20.78 -12.04
C ASP A 547 14.23 21.58 -11.25
N ASP A 548 14.14 22.85 -11.54
CA ASP A 548 13.05 23.70 -11.06
C ASP A 548 11.78 23.50 -11.93
N PRO A 549 10.62 24.04 -11.50
CA PRO A 549 9.36 23.88 -12.24
C PRO A 549 9.39 24.47 -13.67
N GLU A 550 10.17 25.51 -13.92
CA GLU A 550 10.29 26.14 -15.24
C GLU A 550 11.10 25.22 -16.17
N THR A 551 12.23 24.71 -15.70
CA THR A 551 13.06 23.73 -16.41
C THR A 551 12.26 22.47 -16.77
N LEU A 552 11.47 21.93 -15.83
CA LEU A 552 10.62 20.77 -16.09
C LEU A 552 9.58 21.06 -17.18
N ARG A 553 8.88 22.20 -17.11
CA ARG A 553 7.95 22.61 -18.17
C ARG A 553 8.63 22.80 -19.51
N ALA A 554 9.85 23.34 -19.53
CA ALA A 554 10.63 23.50 -20.76
C ALA A 554 11.00 22.13 -21.38
N LYS A 555 11.40 21.14 -20.56
CA LYS A 555 11.69 19.78 -21.02
C LYS A 555 10.46 19.12 -21.64
N VAL A 556 9.29 19.19 -20.97
CA VAL A 556 8.03 18.63 -21.49
C VAL A 556 7.65 19.29 -22.84
N ARG A 557 7.76 20.61 -22.94
CA ARG A 557 7.51 21.31 -24.22
C ARG A 557 8.48 20.91 -25.33
N ALA A 558 9.76 20.75 -25.01
CA ALA A 558 10.79 20.37 -25.99
C ALA A 558 10.66 18.91 -26.48
N ALA A 559 10.02 18.04 -25.72
CA ALA A 559 9.72 16.67 -26.10
C ALA A 559 8.53 16.56 -27.07
N SER A 560 7.61 17.53 -27.06
CA SER A 560 6.43 17.52 -27.93
C SER A 560 6.82 17.82 -29.37
N PRO A 561 6.46 16.99 -30.39
CA PRO A 561 6.84 17.18 -31.80
C PRO A 561 6.20 18.42 -32.45
N HIS A 562 5.20 19.03 -31.82
CA HIS A 562 4.50 20.21 -32.29
C HIS A 562 4.64 21.30 -31.22
N GLY A 563 5.47 22.31 -31.52
CA GLY A 563 5.56 23.52 -30.70
C GLY A 563 4.17 24.12 -30.50
N SER A 564 3.77 24.26 -29.23
CA SER A 564 2.68 25.09 -28.74
C SER A 564 1.37 25.15 -29.57
N GLN A 565 0.47 24.22 -29.33
CA GLN A 565 -0.95 24.56 -29.23
C GLN A 565 -1.46 23.84 -27.96
N GLY A 566 -2.00 24.63 -27.03
CA GLY A 566 -2.72 24.13 -25.89
C GLY A 566 -3.91 23.24 -26.34
N PRO A 567 -4.59 22.51 -25.44
CA PRO A 567 -5.67 21.59 -25.80
C PRO A 567 -6.96 22.29 -26.27
N HIS A 568 -6.85 23.28 -27.12
CA HIS A 568 -7.93 24.03 -27.79
C HIS A 568 -7.63 24.13 -29.28
N ASP A 569 -7.91 23.04 -30.01
CA ASP A 569 -8.36 23.07 -31.40
C ASP A 569 -8.63 21.62 -31.85
N SER A 570 -9.80 21.10 -31.45
CA SER A 570 -10.45 20.04 -32.21
C SER A 570 -11.40 20.69 -33.19
N PRO A 571 -11.29 20.44 -34.50
CA PRO A 571 -12.24 21.00 -35.46
C PRO A 571 -13.61 20.33 -35.25
N ASP A 572 -14.65 21.17 -35.27
CA ASP A 572 -16.04 20.83 -35.37
C ASP A 572 -16.29 19.60 -36.25
N VAL A 573 -16.85 18.55 -35.65
CA VAL A 573 -17.56 17.54 -36.42
C VAL A 573 -19.06 17.82 -36.27
N ARG A 574 -19.62 18.28 -37.39
CA ARG A 574 -21.06 18.40 -37.59
C ARG A 574 -21.76 17.04 -37.55
#